data_b3812440fa56c3fddcebd6076615ee62
#
_entry.id   b3812440fa56c3fddcebd6076615ee62
#
_cell.length_a   1.000
_cell.length_b   1.000
_cell.length_c   1.000
_cell.angle_alpha   90.00
_cell.angle_beta   90.00
_cell.angle_gamma   90.00
#
_symmetry.space_group_name_H-M   'P 1'
#
loop_
_entity.id
_entity.type
_entity.pdbx_description
1 polymer ?
#
loop_
_entity_poly.entity_id
_entity_poly.type
_entity_poly.pdbx_seq_one_letter_code
_entity_poly.pdbx_strand_id
1 'polypeptide(L)'
;MTHMTEIRVGTSAFTAAGWEGSFYPKGMKPVDYLSYYATKFDTVELDNTFYRTPAISTVQGWNAKTPVGFIFAAKVPQVITHEKVLVDCEDDLKYFLKTMDGLGDKLGPLLFQFGYFNQKDFKTHADFLTRLKPFLKTLPKGYQFAVEIRNKNWMNAEFADVLRERGVALTLIDQSWVPRPWELKEGFDLVTADFTYVRWLGDRKGIEETTKTWDKIVLDRRGDLKQWAELLNELVLDKKLRKLFAFANNHYAGHGPATVKQFMDLWEKKK
;
A
#
# COMPACT_ATOMS: atom_id res chain seq x y z
N MET A 1 25.97 -6.37 14.01
CA MET A 1 24.82 -7.21 13.65
C MET A 1 24.27 -6.67 12.33
N THR A 2 24.30 -7.46 11.28
CA THR A 2 23.67 -7.11 9.98
C THR A 2 22.16 -7.10 10.21
N HIS A 3 21.57 -5.90 10.14
CA HIS A 3 20.13 -5.75 10.27
C HIS A 3 19.49 -6.29 8.98
N MET A 4 18.78 -7.41 9.05
CA MET A 4 18.00 -7.89 7.91
C MET A 4 16.70 -7.10 7.82
N THR A 5 16.37 -6.61 6.63
CA THR A 5 15.09 -5.94 6.34
C THR A 5 13.93 -6.91 6.52
N GLU A 6 12.95 -6.54 7.32
CA GLU A 6 11.70 -7.30 7.48
C GLU A 6 10.84 -7.12 6.23
N ILE A 7 10.39 -8.22 5.62
CA ILE A 7 9.63 -8.20 4.38
C ILE A 7 8.25 -8.77 4.62
N ARG A 8 7.23 -7.98 4.28
CA ARG A 8 5.82 -8.33 4.42
C ARG A 8 5.10 -8.17 3.10
N VAL A 9 4.52 -9.26 2.61
CA VAL A 9 3.82 -9.28 1.33
C VAL A 9 2.41 -9.82 1.52
N GLY A 10 1.42 -9.05 1.10
CA GLY A 10 0.01 -9.37 1.23
C GLY A 10 -0.83 -8.82 0.08
N THR A 11 -2.13 -8.72 0.30
CA THR A 11 -3.08 -8.18 -0.68
C THR A 11 -3.71 -6.88 -0.23
N SER A 12 -4.28 -6.10 -1.16
CA SER A 12 -4.94 -4.81 -0.87
C SER A 12 -6.34 -4.95 -0.24
N ALA A 13 -6.74 -6.15 0.11
CA ALA A 13 -7.91 -6.52 0.89
C ALA A 13 -7.78 -7.99 1.30
N PHE A 14 -8.50 -8.41 2.33
CA PHE A 14 -8.59 -9.83 2.70
C PHE A 14 -9.87 -10.51 2.18
N THR A 15 -10.60 -9.87 1.28
CA THR A 15 -11.80 -10.43 0.65
C THR A 15 -12.02 -9.84 -0.73
N ALA A 16 -12.48 -10.68 -1.66
CA ALA A 16 -12.95 -10.24 -2.97
C ALA A 16 -13.91 -11.28 -3.58
N ALA A 17 -14.71 -10.85 -4.54
CA ALA A 17 -15.57 -11.75 -5.30
C ALA A 17 -14.72 -12.81 -6.02
N GLY A 18 -15.05 -14.10 -5.86
CA GLY A 18 -14.33 -15.20 -6.46
C GLY A 18 -13.21 -15.80 -5.61
N TRP A 19 -12.91 -15.27 -4.43
CA TRP A 19 -11.91 -15.87 -3.55
C TRP A 19 -12.41 -17.12 -2.82
N GLU A 20 -13.73 -17.28 -2.66
CA GLU A 20 -14.31 -18.55 -2.20
C GLU A 20 -14.08 -19.64 -3.24
N GLY A 21 -13.51 -20.76 -2.82
CA GLY A 21 -13.14 -21.90 -3.68
C GLY A 21 -11.80 -21.74 -4.42
N SER A 22 -11.23 -20.51 -4.49
CA SER A 22 -9.92 -20.26 -5.12
C SER A 22 -8.82 -19.95 -4.10
N PHE A 23 -9.15 -19.23 -3.05
CA PHE A 23 -8.27 -18.91 -1.92
C PHE A 23 -8.86 -19.38 -0.59
N TYR A 24 -10.11 -19.05 -0.31
CA TYR A 24 -10.84 -19.58 0.84
C TYR A 24 -11.44 -20.96 0.53
N PRO A 25 -11.49 -21.88 1.50
CA PRO A 25 -12.27 -23.10 1.36
C PRO A 25 -13.71 -22.82 0.93
N LYS A 26 -14.25 -23.66 0.06
CA LYS A 26 -15.64 -23.56 -0.38
C LYS A 26 -16.59 -23.69 0.81
N GLY A 27 -17.57 -22.80 0.92
CA GLY A 27 -18.53 -22.76 2.03
C GLY A 27 -18.02 -22.11 3.30
N MET A 28 -16.81 -21.54 3.31
CA MET A 28 -16.31 -20.76 4.46
C MET A 28 -17.15 -19.49 4.64
N LYS A 29 -17.51 -19.20 5.89
CA LYS A 29 -18.28 -17.99 6.20
C LYS A 29 -17.40 -16.74 6.16
N PRO A 30 -17.89 -15.58 5.67
CA PRO A 30 -17.11 -14.34 5.62
C PRO A 30 -16.53 -13.88 6.97
N VAL A 31 -17.19 -14.21 8.08
CA VAL A 31 -16.72 -13.91 9.44
C VAL A 31 -15.38 -14.56 9.76
N ASP A 32 -15.03 -15.67 9.10
CA ASP A 32 -13.82 -16.46 9.32
C ASP A 32 -12.70 -16.12 8.31
N TYR A 33 -13.00 -15.32 7.28
CA TYR A 33 -12.04 -15.01 6.22
C TYR A 33 -10.75 -14.39 6.74
N LEU A 34 -10.82 -13.39 7.62
CA LEU A 34 -9.61 -12.74 8.14
C LEU A 34 -8.73 -13.71 8.95
N SER A 35 -9.33 -14.55 9.78
CA SER A 35 -8.57 -15.54 10.55
C SER A 35 -7.90 -16.57 9.64
N TYR A 36 -8.58 -17.02 8.59
CA TYR A 36 -7.98 -17.90 7.58
C TYR A 36 -6.89 -17.17 6.78
N TYR A 37 -7.14 -15.94 6.33
CA TYR A 37 -6.18 -15.10 5.62
C TYR A 37 -4.86 -14.99 6.39
N ALA A 38 -4.97 -14.73 7.70
CA ALA A 38 -3.81 -14.60 8.59
C ALA A 38 -3.04 -15.92 8.81
N THR A 39 -3.55 -17.07 8.35
CA THR A 39 -2.77 -18.33 8.29
C THR A 39 -1.92 -18.43 7.02
N LYS A 40 -2.13 -17.58 6.03
CA LYS A 40 -1.45 -17.60 4.72
C LYS A 40 -0.52 -16.40 4.51
N PHE A 41 -0.87 -15.25 5.08
CA PHE A 41 -0.15 -14.01 4.98
C PHE A 41 0.00 -13.38 6.37
N ASP A 42 1.05 -12.62 6.57
CA ASP A 42 1.35 -11.92 7.83
C ASP A 42 1.03 -10.42 7.78
N THR A 43 0.47 -9.95 6.64
CA THR A 43 0.07 -8.56 6.43
C THR A 43 -1.09 -8.43 5.45
N VAL A 44 -1.84 -7.34 5.58
CA VAL A 44 -2.90 -6.94 4.63
C VAL A 44 -2.98 -5.42 4.57
N GLU A 45 -3.31 -4.87 3.39
CA GLU A 45 -3.74 -3.48 3.26
C GLU A 45 -5.26 -3.40 3.38
N LEU A 46 -5.75 -2.53 4.25
CA LEU A 46 -7.18 -2.24 4.42
C LEU A 46 -7.58 -1.11 3.45
N ASP A 47 -7.98 -1.46 2.24
CA ASP A 47 -8.39 -0.48 1.22
C ASP A 47 -9.79 0.12 1.50
N ASN A 48 -10.63 -0.59 2.24
CA ASN A 48 -11.98 -0.16 2.57
C ASN A 48 -12.03 1.02 3.55
N THR A 49 -10.99 1.27 4.33
CA THR A 49 -10.87 2.43 5.22
C THR A 49 -10.82 3.75 4.46
N PHE A 50 -10.55 3.70 3.16
CA PHE A 50 -10.59 4.85 2.26
C PHE A 50 -11.96 5.52 2.20
N TYR A 51 -13.04 4.75 2.20
CA TYR A 51 -14.40 5.30 2.08
C TYR A 51 -14.90 5.96 3.36
N ARG A 52 -14.46 5.47 4.50
CA ARG A 52 -14.77 6.04 5.81
C ARG A 52 -13.91 5.42 6.91
N THR A 53 -13.69 6.15 7.98
CA THR A 53 -13.12 5.60 9.22
C THR A 53 -14.02 4.47 9.74
N PRO A 54 -13.48 3.27 10.01
CA PRO A 54 -14.26 2.15 10.52
C PRO A 54 -14.74 2.40 11.97
N ALA A 55 -15.73 1.62 12.41
CA ALA A 55 -16.10 1.63 13.83
C ALA A 55 -14.96 1.00 14.68
N ILE A 56 -14.77 1.50 15.90
CA ILE A 56 -13.75 0.99 16.85
C ILE A 56 -13.92 -0.52 17.06
N SER A 57 -15.15 -1.01 17.20
CA SER A 57 -15.44 -2.45 17.34
C SER A 57 -15.00 -3.29 16.14
N THR A 58 -15.05 -2.73 14.93
CA THR A 58 -14.53 -3.38 13.72
C THR A 58 -13.02 -3.54 13.80
N VAL A 59 -12.29 -2.48 14.19
CA VAL A 59 -10.83 -2.50 14.34
C VAL A 59 -10.39 -3.47 15.42
N GLN A 60 -11.08 -3.47 16.57
CA GLN A 60 -10.86 -4.44 17.65
C GLN A 60 -11.13 -5.88 17.18
N GLY A 61 -12.17 -6.08 16.36
CA GLY A 61 -12.46 -7.37 15.72
C GLY A 61 -11.35 -7.84 14.79
N TRP A 62 -10.74 -6.94 14.01
CA TRP A 62 -9.57 -7.28 13.19
C TRP A 62 -8.37 -7.69 14.05
N ASN A 63 -8.09 -6.92 15.11
CA ASN A 63 -7.02 -7.24 16.04
C ASN A 63 -7.21 -8.63 16.68
N ALA A 64 -8.41 -8.93 17.17
CA ALA A 64 -8.71 -10.21 17.83
C ALA A 64 -8.64 -11.43 16.89
N LYS A 65 -8.89 -11.24 15.59
CA LYS A 65 -8.94 -12.33 14.59
C LYS A 65 -7.59 -12.68 13.96
N THR A 66 -6.54 -11.98 14.31
CA THR A 66 -5.21 -12.19 13.72
C THR A 66 -4.17 -12.55 14.79
N PRO A 67 -3.15 -13.33 14.47
CA PRO A 67 -2.10 -13.69 15.42
C PRO A 67 -1.22 -12.49 15.81
N VAL A 68 -0.43 -12.66 16.86
CA VAL A 68 0.66 -11.73 17.21
C VAL A 68 1.63 -11.65 16.03
N GLY A 69 2.12 -10.44 15.74
CA GLY A 69 3.03 -10.20 14.62
C GLY A 69 2.35 -9.99 13.27
N PHE A 70 1.02 -10.17 13.14
CA PHE A 70 0.28 -9.76 11.94
C PHE A 70 0.24 -8.23 11.84
N ILE A 71 0.44 -7.67 10.65
CA ILE A 71 0.46 -6.21 10.44
C ILE A 71 -0.64 -5.77 9.47
N PHE A 72 -1.38 -4.74 9.85
CA PHE A 72 -2.36 -4.07 9.01
C PHE A 72 -1.79 -2.76 8.49
N ALA A 73 -1.65 -2.62 7.19
CA ALA A 73 -1.57 -1.31 6.56
C ALA A 73 -2.99 -0.80 6.27
N ALA A 74 -3.21 0.51 6.26
CA ALA A 74 -4.53 1.05 6.00
C ALA A 74 -4.49 2.32 5.16
N LYS A 75 -5.47 2.50 4.27
CA LYS A 75 -5.63 3.75 3.54
C LYS A 75 -6.29 4.80 4.43
N VAL A 76 -5.71 5.98 4.41
CA VAL A 76 -6.32 7.15 5.05
C VAL A 76 -7.62 7.51 4.31
N PRO A 77 -8.70 7.89 5.03
CA PRO A 77 -9.99 8.21 4.44
C PRO A 77 -9.95 9.28 3.34
N GLN A 78 -10.79 9.11 2.31
CA GLN A 78 -10.87 10.02 1.16
C GLN A 78 -11.22 11.45 1.54
N VAL A 79 -11.92 11.67 2.65
CA VAL A 79 -12.22 13.02 3.15
C VAL A 79 -10.94 13.83 3.33
N ILE A 80 -9.83 13.21 3.72
CA ILE A 80 -8.53 13.87 3.93
C ILE A 80 -7.80 14.09 2.60
N THR A 81 -7.75 13.04 1.74
CA THR A 81 -6.88 13.03 0.56
C THR A 81 -7.56 13.51 -0.73
N HIS A 82 -8.88 13.36 -0.85
CA HIS A 82 -9.63 13.65 -2.08
C HIS A 82 -10.65 14.79 -1.93
N GLU A 83 -11.34 14.88 -0.79
CA GLU A 83 -12.37 15.89 -0.59
C GLU A 83 -11.76 17.19 -0.08
N LYS A 84 -11.07 17.14 1.06
CA LYS A 84 -10.41 18.30 1.67
C LYS A 84 -9.00 18.58 1.13
N VAL A 85 -8.38 17.57 0.53
CA VAL A 85 -7.02 17.64 -0.04
C VAL A 85 -6.04 18.35 0.91
N LEU A 86 -5.93 17.78 2.13
CA LEU A 86 -5.02 18.20 3.20
C LEU A 86 -5.32 19.59 3.83
N VAL A 87 -6.52 20.16 3.62
CA VAL A 87 -6.94 21.44 4.22
C VAL A 87 -8.04 21.17 5.24
N ASP A 88 -7.90 21.75 6.46
CA ASP A 88 -8.90 21.61 7.54
C ASP A 88 -9.34 20.18 7.82
N CYS A 89 -8.37 19.24 7.84
CA CYS A 89 -8.63 17.80 7.98
C CYS A 89 -8.00 17.20 9.26
N GLU A 90 -7.53 18.01 10.18
CA GLU A 90 -6.83 17.60 11.40
C GLU A 90 -7.72 16.74 12.30
N ASP A 91 -8.99 17.12 12.47
CA ASP A 91 -9.94 16.36 13.27
C ASP A 91 -10.30 15.02 12.64
N ASP A 92 -10.45 14.97 11.30
CA ASP A 92 -10.67 13.72 10.57
C ASP A 92 -9.48 12.78 10.72
N LEU A 93 -8.25 13.30 10.59
CA LEU A 93 -7.04 12.52 10.78
C LEU A 93 -6.91 12.02 12.21
N LYS A 94 -7.13 12.88 13.19
CA LYS A 94 -7.09 12.53 14.61
C LYS A 94 -8.10 11.44 14.97
N TYR A 95 -9.32 11.55 14.45
CA TYR A 95 -10.37 10.54 14.63
C TYR A 95 -9.97 9.21 14.01
N PHE A 96 -9.44 9.24 12.80
CA PHE A 96 -8.96 8.03 12.11
C PHE A 96 -7.82 7.36 12.88
N LEU A 97 -6.78 8.10 13.27
CA LEU A 97 -5.64 7.58 14.01
C LEU A 97 -6.09 6.95 15.33
N LYS A 98 -6.89 7.68 16.13
CA LYS A 98 -7.45 7.17 17.40
C LYS A 98 -8.23 5.86 17.22
N THR A 99 -8.94 5.73 16.10
CA THR A 99 -9.69 4.50 15.79
C THR A 99 -8.74 3.36 15.44
N MET A 100 -7.72 3.64 14.61
CA MET A 100 -6.75 2.64 14.16
C MET A 100 -5.80 2.19 15.29
N ASP A 101 -5.60 3.00 16.34
CA ASP A 101 -4.87 2.60 17.55
C ASP A 101 -5.44 1.35 18.22
N GLY A 102 -6.71 0.99 17.94
CA GLY A 102 -7.31 -0.28 18.35
C GLY A 102 -6.61 -1.53 17.80
N LEU A 103 -5.72 -1.39 16.81
CA LEU A 103 -4.84 -2.48 16.33
C LEU A 103 -3.61 -2.70 17.22
N GLY A 104 -3.23 -1.71 18.05
CA GLY A 104 -2.02 -1.79 18.89
C GLY A 104 -0.76 -2.06 18.05
N ASP A 105 0.05 -3.02 18.46
CA ASP A 105 1.31 -3.39 17.78
C ASP A 105 1.11 -3.96 16.36
N LYS A 106 -0.12 -4.22 15.96
CA LYS A 106 -0.46 -4.68 14.60
C LYS A 106 -0.74 -3.52 13.64
N LEU A 107 -0.74 -2.28 14.12
CA LEU A 107 -0.86 -1.12 13.25
C LEU A 107 0.45 -0.89 12.49
N GLY A 108 0.39 -1.03 11.20
CA GLY A 108 1.47 -0.76 10.26
C GLY A 108 1.28 0.56 9.51
N PRO A 109 1.80 0.69 8.29
CA PRO A 109 1.78 1.93 7.55
C PRO A 109 0.38 2.44 7.22
N LEU A 110 0.23 3.76 7.31
CA LEU A 110 -0.96 4.50 6.93
C LEU A 110 -0.71 5.23 5.61
N LEU A 111 -1.49 4.91 4.59
CA LEU A 111 -1.29 5.37 3.22
C LEU A 111 -2.17 6.57 2.89
N PHE A 112 -1.55 7.72 2.64
CA PHE A 112 -2.17 8.88 1.98
C PHE A 112 -2.10 8.66 0.46
N GLN A 113 -3.15 8.10 -0.13
CA GLN A 113 -3.22 7.92 -1.57
C GLN A 113 -3.99 9.09 -2.18
N PHE A 114 -3.35 9.82 -3.08
CA PHE A 114 -3.96 10.87 -3.88
C PHE A 114 -4.38 10.32 -5.26
N GLY A 115 -5.48 10.88 -5.79
CA GLY A 115 -5.86 10.67 -7.18
C GLY A 115 -4.94 11.41 -8.15
N TYR A 116 -5.26 11.34 -9.43
CA TYR A 116 -4.66 12.22 -10.42
C TYR A 116 -5.24 13.63 -10.26
N PHE A 117 -4.37 14.61 -10.03
CA PHE A 117 -4.75 16.02 -9.99
C PHE A 117 -4.65 16.63 -11.37
N ASN A 118 -5.71 17.28 -11.81
CA ASN A 118 -5.73 18.05 -13.04
C ASN A 118 -5.40 19.54 -12.76
N GLN A 119 -5.30 20.35 -13.81
CA GLN A 119 -4.94 21.78 -13.67
C GLN A 119 -5.97 22.64 -12.93
N LYS A 120 -7.21 22.14 -12.74
CA LYS A 120 -8.23 22.84 -11.91
C LYS A 120 -7.98 22.58 -10.42
N ASP A 121 -7.40 21.42 -10.09
CA ASP A 121 -7.06 21.07 -8.72
C ASP A 121 -5.78 21.80 -8.30
N PHE A 122 -4.72 21.66 -9.09
CA PHE A 122 -3.43 22.33 -8.91
C PHE A 122 -2.83 22.69 -10.28
N LYS A 123 -2.41 23.94 -10.44
CA LYS A 123 -1.77 24.38 -11.69
C LYS A 123 -0.40 23.74 -11.88
N THR A 124 0.34 23.56 -10.80
CA THR A 124 1.71 23.02 -10.80
C THR A 124 1.94 22.03 -9.66
N HIS A 125 3.01 21.27 -9.74
CA HIS A 125 3.52 20.45 -8.65
C HIS A 125 3.82 21.29 -7.39
N ALA A 126 4.41 22.48 -7.59
CA ALA A 126 4.74 23.37 -6.49
C ALA A 126 3.49 23.81 -5.70
N ASP A 127 2.36 24.03 -6.37
CA ASP A 127 1.10 24.36 -5.69
C ASP A 127 0.62 23.21 -4.78
N PHE A 128 0.75 21.96 -5.21
CA PHE A 128 0.44 20.81 -4.37
C PHE A 128 1.41 20.75 -3.16
N LEU A 129 2.69 20.98 -3.38
CA LEU A 129 3.68 20.98 -2.31
C LEU A 129 3.43 22.08 -1.26
N THR A 130 2.79 23.21 -1.60
CA THR A 130 2.40 24.23 -0.62
C THR A 130 1.38 23.72 0.39
N ARG A 131 0.58 22.70 0.05
CA ARG A 131 -0.32 22.00 0.98
C ARG A 131 0.35 20.82 1.67
N LEU A 132 1.10 20.02 0.91
CA LEU A 132 1.72 18.81 1.43
C LEU A 132 2.77 19.12 2.51
N LYS A 133 3.70 20.05 2.25
CA LYS A 133 4.80 20.36 3.18
C LYS A 133 4.32 20.78 4.60
N PRO A 134 3.36 21.71 4.76
CA PRO A 134 2.81 22.03 6.09
C PRO A 134 2.09 20.84 6.71
N PHE A 135 1.27 20.11 5.95
CA PHE A 135 0.54 18.95 6.45
C PHE A 135 1.48 17.86 7.00
N LEU A 136 2.54 17.52 6.29
CA LEU A 136 3.52 16.54 6.78
C LEU A 136 4.19 16.97 8.09
N LYS A 137 4.27 18.28 8.37
CA LYS A 137 4.79 18.81 9.65
C LYS A 137 3.85 18.57 10.84
N THR A 138 2.55 18.44 10.59
CA THR A 138 1.54 18.19 11.64
C THR A 138 1.38 16.70 11.97
N LEU A 139 1.94 15.80 11.16
CA LEU A 139 1.82 14.38 11.38
C LEU A 139 2.44 13.96 12.73
N PRO A 140 1.71 13.21 13.57
CA PRO A 140 2.20 12.79 14.87
C PRO A 140 3.32 11.75 14.72
N LYS A 141 4.25 11.76 15.68
CA LYS A 141 5.28 10.72 15.79
C LYS A 141 4.66 9.40 16.25
N GLY A 142 5.34 8.29 15.98
CA GLY A 142 4.92 6.95 16.40
C GLY A 142 4.11 6.19 15.36
N TYR A 143 3.72 6.82 14.25
CA TYR A 143 3.07 6.17 13.12
C TYR A 143 4.02 6.10 11.91
N GLN A 144 3.81 5.09 11.08
CA GLN A 144 4.45 4.98 9.77
C GLN A 144 3.49 5.53 8.70
N PHE A 145 3.94 6.55 7.96
CA PHE A 145 3.13 7.15 6.90
C PHE A 145 3.75 6.93 5.54
N ALA A 146 2.92 6.62 4.55
CA ALA A 146 3.30 6.53 3.15
C ALA A 146 2.45 7.46 2.30
N VAL A 147 3.01 7.98 1.21
CA VAL A 147 2.32 8.85 0.26
C VAL A 147 2.38 8.24 -1.13
N GLU A 148 1.21 8.09 -1.75
CA GLU A 148 1.04 7.70 -3.16
C GLU A 148 0.49 8.87 -3.96
N ILE A 149 1.19 9.20 -5.06
CA ILE A 149 0.74 10.20 -6.03
C ILE A 149 0.65 9.57 -7.42
N ARG A 150 -0.27 10.05 -8.26
CA ARG A 150 -0.53 9.50 -9.60
C ARG A 150 -0.20 10.44 -10.75
N ASN A 151 0.29 11.63 -10.46
CA ASN A 151 0.80 12.57 -11.44
C ASN A 151 2.25 12.19 -11.79
N LYS A 152 2.44 11.53 -12.93
CA LYS A 152 3.74 10.99 -13.34
C LYS A 152 4.89 12.00 -13.27
N ASN A 153 4.65 13.25 -13.68
CA ASN A 153 5.66 14.30 -13.72
C ASN A 153 6.00 14.89 -12.33
N TRP A 154 5.24 14.52 -11.28
CA TRP A 154 5.46 14.96 -9.90
C TRP A 154 6.27 13.96 -9.09
N MET A 155 6.47 12.74 -9.63
CA MET A 155 7.35 11.72 -9.05
C MET A 155 8.80 12.05 -9.42
N ASN A 156 9.41 12.93 -8.65
CA ASN A 156 10.75 13.47 -8.90
C ASN A 156 11.54 13.64 -7.59
N ALA A 157 12.80 14.07 -7.70
CA ALA A 157 13.69 14.27 -6.56
C ALA A 157 13.12 15.23 -5.51
N GLU A 158 12.53 16.38 -5.93
CA GLU A 158 11.94 17.34 -5.00
C GLU A 158 10.82 16.70 -4.15
N PHE A 159 9.94 15.91 -4.77
CA PHE A 159 8.89 15.22 -4.05
C PHE A 159 9.46 14.18 -3.07
N ALA A 160 10.43 13.39 -3.51
CA ALA A 160 11.10 12.41 -2.66
C ALA A 160 11.80 13.09 -1.46
N ASP A 161 12.47 14.23 -1.67
CA ASP A 161 13.15 14.97 -0.60
C ASP A 161 12.14 15.51 0.43
N VAL A 162 11.00 16.04 -0.01
CA VAL A 162 9.93 16.50 0.88
C VAL A 162 9.42 15.37 1.79
N LEU A 163 9.27 14.17 1.26
CA LEU A 163 8.87 13.00 2.05
C LEU A 163 9.99 12.56 3.00
N ARG A 164 11.23 12.52 2.51
CA ARG A 164 12.43 12.12 3.27
C ARG A 164 12.68 13.00 4.48
N GLU A 165 12.50 14.32 4.37
CA GLU A 165 12.61 15.26 5.48
C GLU A 165 11.70 14.92 6.67
N ARG A 166 10.64 14.13 6.42
CA ARG A 166 9.65 13.74 7.43
C ARG A 166 9.62 12.25 7.73
N GLY A 167 10.51 11.46 7.12
CA GLY A 167 10.51 10.02 7.26
C GLY A 167 9.21 9.37 6.76
N VAL A 168 8.59 9.96 5.74
CA VAL A 168 7.39 9.44 5.09
C VAL A 168 7.79 8.63 3.86
N ALA A 169 7.26 7.43 3.71
CA ALA A 169 7.61 6.57 2.59
C ALA A 169 6.98 7.03 1.27
N LEU A 170 7.80 7.12 0.22
CA LEU A 170 7.28 7.17 -1.14
C LEU A 170 6.68 5.80 -1.49
N THR A 171 5.40 5.79 -1.89
CA THR A 171 4.78 4.55 -2.37
C THR A 171 5.21 4.25 -3.79
N LEU A 172 5.81 3.08 -3.97
CA LEU A 172 6.18 2.56 -5.29
C LEU A 172 5.00 1.80 -5.87
N ILE A 173 4.51 2.23 -7.02
CA ILE A 173 3.29 1.68 -7.61
C ILE A 173 3.55 1.07 -8.99
N ASP A 174 2.84 -0.02 -9.27
CA ASP A 174 2.75 -0.62 -10.59
C ASP A 174 1.38 -0.34 -11.19
N GLN A 175 1.31 0.68 -12.03
CA GLN A 175 0.09 1.11 -12.70
C GLN A 175 0.43 1.62 -14.11
N SER A 176 -0.44 1.37 -15.10
CA SER A 176 -0.13 1.52 -16.52
C SER A 176 0.29 2.92 -16.97
N TRP A 177 -0.13 3.98 -16.27
CA TRP A 177 0.17 5.37 -16.66
C TRP A 177 1.16 6.08 -15.72
N VAL A 178 1.77 5.35 -14.79
CA VAL A 178 2.79 5.88 -13.88
C VAL A 178 4.15 5.28 -14.25
N PRO A 179 5.26 6.02 -14.19
CA PRO A 179 6.59 5.49 -14.43
C PRO A 179 6.89 4.30 -13.54
N ARG A 180 7.59 3.31 -14.07
CA ARG A 180 8.03 2.17 -13.28
C ARG A 180 9.10 2.60 -12.28
N PRO A 181 9.15 2.05 -11.06
CA PRO A 181 10.14 2.46 -10.07
C PRO A 181 11.59 2.26 -10.53
N TRP A 182 11.87 1.26 -11.36
CA TRP A 182 13.22 1.08 -11.93
C TRP A 182 13.61 2.15 -12.96
N GLU A 183 12.63 2.89 -13.54
CA GLU A 183 12.89 4.08 -14.35
C GLU A 183 13.12 5.30 -13.44
N LEU A 184 12.35 5.41 -12.35
CA LEU A 184 12.46 6.52 -11.40
C LEU A 184 13.79 6.51 -10.64
N LYS A 185 14.35 5.33 -10.29
CA LYS A 185 15.59 5.22 -9.52
C LYS A 185 16.80 5.83 -10.22
N GLU A 186 16.76 5.98 -11.56
CA GLU A 186 17.80 6.65 -12.30
C GLU A 186 17.88 8.16 -12.02
N GLY A 187 16.77 8.74 -11.54
CA GLY A 187 16.66 10.18 -11.27
C GLY A 187 16.80 10.57 -9.80
N PHE A 188 16.47 9.68 -8.87
CA PHE A 188 16.51 9.96 -7.44
C PHE A 188 16.43 8.69 -6.58
N ASP A 189 16.83 8.80 -5.31
CA ASP A 189 16.72 7.73 -4.32
C ASP A 189 15.25 7.49 -3.94
N LEU A 190 14.77 6.26 -4.16
CA LEU A 190 13.40 5.83 -3.88
C LEU A 190 13.12 5.60 -2.38
N VAL A 191 14.15 5.45 -1.56
CA VAL A 191 14.02 5.19 -0.11
C VAL A 191 13.93 6.52 0.63
N THR A 192 12.73 6.91 1.03
CA THR A 192 12.45 8.18 1.71
C THR A 192 12.14 8.04 3.20
N ALA A 193 12.02 6.79 3.70
CA ALA A 193 11.78 6.45 5.10
C ALA A 193 12.59 5.20 5.50
N ASP A 194 12.50 4.77 6.74
CA ASP A 194 13.09 3.50 7.20
C ASP A 194 12.25 2.27 6.76
N PHE A 195 11.20 2.50 5.98
CA PHE A 195 10.41 1.46 5.33
C PHE A 195 10.04 1.85 3.90
N THR A 196 9.72 0.86 3.06
CA THR A 196 9.21 1.02 1.70
C THR A 196 7.81 0.46 1.59
N TYR A 197 6.96 1.11 0.79
CA TYR A 197 5.58 0.71 0.54
C TYR A 197 5.35 0.48 -0.95
N VAL A 198 4.90 -0.71 -1.32
CA VAL A 198 4.73 -1.13 -2.72
C VAL A 198 3.28 -1.52 -2.98
N ARG A 199 2.73 -1.11 -4.11
CA ARG A 199 1.38 -1.50 -4.55
C ARG A 199 1.38 -1.97 -6.00
N TRP A 200 1.02 -3.22 -6.22
CA TRP A 200 0.79 -3.78 -7.56
C TRP A 200 -0.67 -3.60 -7.93
N LEU A 201 -0.98 -2.52 -8.66
CA LEU A 201 -2.34 -2.08 -8.95
C LEU A 201 -2.84 -2.53 -10.32
N GLY A 202 -1.96 -2.54 -11.33
CA GLY A 202 -2.30 -2.90 -12.70
C GLY A 202 -3.15 -1.86 -13.45
N ASP A 203 -3.77 -2.30 -14.53
CA ASP A 203 -4.76 -1.54 -15.29
C ASP A 203 -6.17 -2.00 -14.95
N ARG A 204 -6.84 -1.25 -14.09
CA ARG A 204 -8.19 -1.59 -13.65
C ARG A 204 -9.18 -1.71 -14.81
N LYS A 205 -9.16 -0.76 -15.74
CA LYS A 205 -10.10 -0.75 -16.86
C LYS A 205 -9.88 -1.96 -17.78
N GLY A 206 -8.64 -2.19 -18.19
CA GLY A 206 -8.31 -3.27 -19.10
C GLY A 206 -8.60 -4.66 -18.50
N ILE A 207 -8.31 -4.89 -17.21
CA ILE A 207 -8.60 -6.20 -16.62
C ILE A 207 -10.08 -6.43 -16.36
N GLU A 208 -10.86 -5.37 -16.02
CA GLU A 208 -12.31 -5.46 -15.84
C GLU A 208 -13.06 -5.74 -17.14
N GLU A 209 -12.45 -5.51 -18.30
CA GLU A 209 -12.95 -5.97 -19.62
C GLU A 209 -12.76 -7.50 -19.79
N THR A 210 -11.74 -8.07 -19.13
CA THR A 210 -11.42 -9.51 -19.22
C THR A 210 -12.16 -10.34 -18.18
N THR A 211 -12.28 -9.85 -16.94
CA THR A 211 -12.93 -10.57 -15.86
C THR A 211 -13.64 -9.64 -14.88
N LYS A 212 -14.74 -10.15 -14.29
CA LYS A 212 -15.44 -9.53 -13.15
C LYS A 212 -15.28 -10.35 -11.86
N THR A 213 -14.58 -11.48 -11.95
CA THR A 213 -14.37 -12.41 -10.83
C THR A 213 -12.88 -12.59 -10.62
N TRP A 214 -12.44 -12.47 -9.36
CA TRP A 214 -11.03 -12.49 -8.97
C TRP A 214 -10.63 -13.87 -8.45
N ASP A 215 -10.88 -14.91 -9.22
CA ASP A 215 -10.71 -16.32 -8.84
C ASP A 215 -9.43 -16.97 -9.38
N LYS A 216 -8.78 -16.34 -10.36
CA LYS A 216 -7.56 -16.85 -10.99
C LYS A 216 -6.75 -15.73 -11.64
N ILE A 217 -5.49 -16.03 -11.94
CA ILE A 217 -4.65 -15.18 -12.79
C ILE A 217 -5.21 -15.19 -14.22
N VAL A 218 -5.48 -14.03 -14.77
CA VAL A 218 -5.95 -13.82 -16.16
C VAL A 218 -4.93 -13.06 -17.01
N LEU A 219 -4.00 -12.33 -16.37
CA LEU A 219 -2.89 -11.65 -17.03
C LEU A 219 -1.56 -12.19 -16.49
N ASP A 220 -0.65 -12.60 -17.39
CA ASP A 220 0.70 -12.99 -16.99
C ASP A 220 1.54 -11.75 -16.69
N ARG A 221 1.87 -11.56 -15.40
CA ARG A 221 2.73 -10.48 -14.90
C ARG A 221 4.06 -10.98 -14.35
N ARG A 222 4.47 -12.21 -14.65
CA ARG A 222 5.72 -12.79 -14.11
C ARG A 222 6.96 -12.00 -14.54
N GLY A 223 6.97 -11.43 -15.74
CA GLY A 223 8.04 -10.54 -16.19
C GLY A 223 8.18 -9.28 -15.33
N ASP A 224 7.04 -8.59 -15.08
CA ASP A 224 6.99 -7.41 -14.21
C ASP A 224 7.38 -7.78 -12.78
N LEU A 225 6.82 -8.88 -12.22
CA LEU A 225 7.14 -9.36 -10.87
C LEU A 225 8.62 -9.73 -10.70
N LYS A 226 9.28 -10.21 -11.76
CA LYS A 226 10.73 -10.47 -11.75
C LYS A 226 11.50 -9.16 -11.62
N GLN A 227 11.15 -8.12 -12.38
CA GLN A 227 11.78 -6.80 -12.27
C GLN A 227 11.53 -6.18 -10.89
N TRP A 228 10.32 -6.35 -10.33
CA TRP A 228 10.03 -5.97 -8.95
C TRP A 228 10.92 -6.68 -7.95
N ALA A 229 11.07 -8.00 -8.06
CA ALA A 229 11.96 -8.76 -7.18
C ALA A 229 13.43 -8.31 -7.31
N GLU A 230 13.88 -7.90 -8.51
CA GLU A 230 15.19 -7.34 -8.73
C GLU A 230 15.39 -6.00 -8.03
N LEU A 231 14.48 -5.07 -8.26
CA LEU A 231 14.50 -3.76 -7.62
C LEU A 231 14.43 -3.88 -6.09
N LEU A 232 13.49 -4.67 -5.57
CA LEU A 232 13.30 -4.78 -4.12
C LEU A 232 14.48 -5.47 -3.43
N ASN A 233 15.13 -6.46 -4.07
CA ASN A 233 16.38 -7.03 -3.57
C ASN A 233 17.50 -5.98 -3.51
N GLU A 234 17.57 -5.06 -4.48
CA GLU A 234 18.51 -3.95 -4.44
C GLU A 234 18.21 -2.99 -3.27
N LEU A 235 16.93 -2.60 -3.11
CA LEU A 235 16.54 -1.68 -2.05
C LEU A 235 16.75 -2.25 -0.63
N VAL A 236 16.56 -3.55 -0.41
CA VAL A 236 16.79 -4.16 0.92
C VAL A 236 18.27 -4.21 1.32
N LEU A 237 19.19 -3.96 0.39
CA LEU A 237 20.60 -3.78 0.71
C LEU A 237 20.91 -2.39 1.29
N ASP A 238 19.99 -1.43 1.15
CA ASP A 238 20.12 -0.13 1.81
C ASP A 238 20.03 -0.31 3.33
N LYS A 239 21.09 0.07 4.03
CA LYS A 239 21.21 -0.06 5.47
C LYS A 239 20.16 0.76 6.26
N LYS A 240 19.51 1.73 5.62
CA LYS A 240 18.44 2.54 6.22
C LYS A 240 17.09 1.82 6.20
N LEU A 241 16.87 0.90 5.24
CA LEU A 241 15.61 0.22 5.06
C LEU A 241 15.45 -0.91 6.09
N ARG A 242 14.47 -0.79 6.99
CA ARG A 242 14.16 -1.76 8.04
C ARG A 242 13.01 -2.66 7.70
N LYS A 243 12.02 -2.14 6.95
CA LYS A 243 10.80 -2.88 6.58
C LYS A 243 10.42 -2.62 5.11
N LEU A 244 9.89 -3.64 4.50
CA LEU A 244 9.30 -3.58 3.17
C LEU A 244 7.88 -4.14 3.24
N PHE A 245 6.89 -3.34 2.80
CA PHE A 245 5.50 -3.74 2.67
C PHE A 245 5.13 -3.76 1.20
N ALA A 246 4.55 -4.86 0.72
CA ALA A 246 4.09 -4.96 -0.67
C ALA A 246 2.69 -5.57 -0.74
N PHE A 247 1.80 -4.95 -1.51
CA PHE A 247 0.39 -5.34 -1.58
C PHE A 247 -0.07 -5.52 -3.02
N ALA A 248 -0.60 -6.73 -3.30
CA ALA A 248 -1.16 -7.05 -4.60
C ALA A 248 -2.67 -6.76 -4.64
N ASN A 249 -3.08 -5.94 -5.61
CA ASN A 249 -4.48 -5.77 -5.93
C ASN A 249 -4.92 -6.85 -6.95
N ASN A 250 -6.18 -7.27 -6.90
CA ASN A 250 -6.73 -8.22 -7.87
C ASN A 250 -6.62 -7.71 -9.31
N HIS A 251 -6.76 -6.39 -9.52
CA HIS A 251 -6.64 -5.77 -10.84
C HIS A 251 -5.25 -5.87 -11.47
N TYR A 252 -4.23 -6.28 -10.70
CA TYR A 252 -2.88 -6.44 -11.24
C TYR A 252 -2.79 -7.60 -12.24
N ALA A 253 -3.32 -8.76 -11.85
CA ALA A 253 -3.22 -9.99 -12.65
C ALA A 253 -4.50 -10.85 -12.66
N GLY A 254 -5.56 -10.48 -11.91
CA GLY A 254 -6.81 -11.22 -11.78
C GLY A 254 -7.03 -11.91 -10.44
N HIS A 255 -5.97 -12.13 -9.64
CA HIS A 255 -6.09 -12.79 -8.35
C HIS A 255 -4.96 -12.39 -7.41
N GLY A 256 -5.27 -11.55 -6.42
CA GLY A 256 -4.28 -11.03 -5.48
C GLY A 256 -3.46 -12.10 -4.76
N PRO A 257 -4.07 -13.11 -4.11
CA PRO A 257 -3.33 -14.17 -3.42
C PRO A 257 -2.36 -14.95 -4.31
N ALA A 258 -2.74 -15.26 -5.55
CA ALA A 258 -1.85 -15.96 -6.48
C ALA A 258 -0.72 -15.03 -6.98
N THR A 259 -0.98 -13.73 -7.12
CA THR A 259 0.05 -12.73 -7.44
C THR A 259 1.11 -12.67 -6.34
N VAL A 260 0.70 -12.61 -5.07
CA VAL A 260 1.63 -12.66 -3.93
C VAL A 260 2.46 -13.93 -3.95
N LYS A 261 1.83 -15.10 -4.18
CA LYS A 261 2.57 -16.36 -4.28
C LYS A 261 3.60 -16.35 -5.42
N GLN A 262 3.21 -15.89 -6.62
CA GLN A 262 4.14 -15.78 -7.76
C GLN A 262 5.32 -14.87 -7.44
N PHE A 263 5.09 -13.74 -6.76
CA PHE A 263 6.17 -12.86 -6.32
C PHE A 263 7.08 -13.55 -5.30
N MET A 264 6.54 -14.20 -4.28
CA MET A 264 7.33 -14.88 -3.25
C MET A 264 8.17 -16.02 -3.85
N ASP A 265 7.64 -16.79 -4.80
CA ASP A 265 8.38 -17.83 -5.53
C ASP A 265 9.60 -17.25 -6.31
N LEU A 266 9.48 -16.01 -6.81
CA LEU A 266 10.58 -15.29 -7.48
C LEU A 266 11.59 -14.69 -6.48
N TRP A 267 11.08 -14.20 -5.35
CA TRP A 267 11.87 -13.62 -4.27
C TRP A 267 12.79 -14.64 -3.60
N GLU A 268 12.28 -15.82 -3.27
CA GLU A 268 13.03 -16.87 -2.59
C GLU A 268 14.13 -17.49 -3.46
N LYS A 269 13.92 -17.56 -4.79
CA LYS A 269 14.93 -18.06 -5.74
C LYS A 269 16.16 -17.17 -5.84
N LYS A 270 16.12 -15.94 -5.33
CA LYS A 270 17.22 -14.98 -5.37
C LYS A 270 18.03 -14.90 -4.07
N LYS A 271 17.55 -15.54 -3.01
CA LYS A 271 18.29 -15.74 -1.75
C LYS A 271 19.19 -16.96 -1.86
#